data_c366a14a2bcb9ef8d74bc5a5d8ccbf67
#
_entry.id   c366a14a2bcb9ef8d74bc5a5d8ccbf67
#
_cell.length_a   1.000
_cell.length_b   1.000
_cell.length_c   1.000
_cell.angle_alpha   90.00
_cell.angle_beta   90.00
_cell.angle_gamma   90.00
#
_symmetry.space_group_name_H-M   'P 1'
#
loop_
_entity.id
_entity.type
_entity.pdbx_description
1 polymer ?
#
loop_
_entity_poly.entity_id
_entity_poly.type
_entity_poly.pdbx_seq_one_letter_code
_entity_poly.pdbx_strand_id
1 'polypeptide(L)'
;NSEFSEVWFFYPSLEDDTREISRYAMYNYEENLWSIGSLVRHAWVDGGIQNTPKATGVSSNAYYLYNHETGYNDDTEPMDNVFTQSADFDIGDGDSLAFVKRILPDVKFINAQGTSPDPAINIVLKNRDFMGESLTTDSTSQITSTTNKADVRARGRQFVLRFESDDDNNADDRKDYKWRLGNTRLDIQPSGRRGS
;
A
#
# COMPACT_ATOMS: atom_id res chain seq x y z
N ASN A 1 19.68 2.44 -4.85
CA ASN A 1 19.56 3.36 -3.72
C ASN A 1 20.28 2.75 -2.52
N SER A 2 21.50 3.21 -2.27
CA SER A 2 22.37 2.64 -1.24
C SER A 2 21.96 3.03 0.18
N GLU A 3 21.27 4.14 0.35
CA GLU A 3 20.85 4.63 1.68
C GLU A 3 19.78 3.71 2.31
N PHE A 4 18.90 3.14 1.48
CA PHE A 4 17.80 2.28 1.92
C PHE A 4 18.03 0.80 1.61
N SER A 5 19.22 0.40 1.18
CA SER A 5 19.57 -0.99 0.84
C SER A 5 18.67 -1.58 -0.27
N GLU A 6 18.40 -0.78 -1.30
CA GLU A 6 17.45 -1.10 -2.37
C GLU A 6 18.11 -1.21 -3.73
N VAL A 7 17.61 -2.18 -4.52
CA VAL A 7 17.89 -2.33 -5.96
C VAL A 7 16.60 -2.12 -6.73
N TRP A 8 16.62 -1.19 -7.67
CA TRP A 8 15.46 -0.83 -8.47
C TRP A 8 15.62 -1.33 -9.92
N PHE A 9 14.59 -1.99 -10.41
CA PHE A 9 14.50 -2.50 -11.78
C PHE A 9 13.39 -1.75 -12.49
N PHE A 10 13.75 -0.87 -13.42
CA PHE A 10 12.80 -0.11 -14.20
C PHE A 10 12.48 -0.85 -15.49
N TYR A 11 11.21 -0.90 -15.89
CA TYR A 11 10.76 -1.61 -17.09
C TYR A 11 9.52 -0.96 -17.71
N PRO A 12 9.31 -1.12 -19.04
CA PRO A 12 8.06 -0.77 -19.68
C PRO A 12 7.01 -1.84 -19.41
N SER A 13 5.77 -1.44 -19.14
CA SER A 13 4.65 -2.36 -18.97
C SER A 13 3.76 -2.38 -20.21
N LEU A 14 3.34 -3.57 -20.64
CA LEU A 14 2.36 -3.72 -21.73
C LEU A 14 0.98 -3.13 -21.38
N GLU A 15 0.64 -3.08 -20.10
CA GLU A 15 -0.63 -2.52 -19.65
C GLU A 15 -0.71 -0.99 -19.85
N ASP A 16 0.44 -0.32 -19.88
CA ASP A 16 0.52 1.13 -20.01
C ASP A 16 0.59 1.58 -21.49
N ASP A 17 0.54 0.62 -22.44
CA ASP A 17 0.59 0.84 -23.89
C ASP A 17 1.74 1.78 -24.32
N THR A 18 2.88 1.69 -23.64
CA THR A 18 4.06 2.48 -23.90
C THR A 18 5.29 1.60 -24.08
N ARG A 19 6.27 2.07 -24.87
CA ARG A 19 7.59 1.46 -24.96
C ARG A 19 8.61 2.11 -24.02
N GLU A 20 8.20 3.18 -23.39
CA GLU A 20 9.00 3.90 -22.41
C GLU A 20 8.88 3.24 -21.03
N ILE A 21 9.86 3.50 -20.17
CA ILE A 21 9.82 3.05 -18.78
C ILE A 21 8.60 3.66 -18.09
N SER A 22 7.75 2.82 -17.50
CA SER A 22 6.52 3.21 -16.82
C SER A 22 6.42 2.66 -15.41
N ARG A 23 7.11 1.56 -15.12
CA ARG A 23 7.01 0.86 -13.83
C ARG A 23 8.35 0.45 -13.28
N TYR A 24 8.36 0.11 -12.00
CA TYR A 24 9.52 -0.45 -11.33
C TYR A 24 9.15 -1.65 -10.46
N ALA A 25 10.12 -2.53 -10.27
CA ALA A 25 10.18 -3.48 -9.18
C ALA A 25 11.39 -3.13 -8.31
N MET A 26 11.21 -3.06 -7.02
CA MET A 26 12.26 -2.71 -6.07
C MET A 26 12.46 -3.88 -5.11
N TYR A 27 13.70 -4.21 -4.87
CA TYR A 27 14.12 -5.23 -3.91
C TYR A 27 14.96 -4.59 -2.81
N ASN A 28 14.45 -4.66 -1.58
CA ASN A 28 15.24 -4.33 -0.40
C ASN A 28 15.99 -5.58 0.06
N TYR A 29 17.32 -5.57 -0.08
CA TYR A 29 18.15 -6.76 0.17
C TYR A 29 18.48 -6.96 1.66
N GLU A 30 18.27 -5.98 2.51
CA GLU A 30 18.45 -6.09 3.95
C GLU A 30 17.21 -6.70 4.61
N GLU A 31 16.03 -6.24 4.21
CA GLU A 31 14.75 -6.72 4.72
C GLU A 31 14.19 -7.93 3.93
N ASN A 32 14.79 -8.24 2.78
CA ASN A 32 14.35 -9.30 1.85
C ASN A 32 12.90 -9.10 1.39
N LEU A 33 12.54 -7.89 1.03
CA LEU A 33 11.20 -7.50 0.60
C LEU A 33 11.21 -6.99 -0.84
N TRP A 34 10.12 -7.29 -1.55
CA TRP A 34 9.85 -6.75 -2.87
C TRP A 34 8.70 -5.76 -2.82
N SER A 35 8.82 -4.68 -3.58
CA SER A 35 7.71 -3.78 -3.87
C SER A 35 7.68 -3.42 -5.35
N ILE A 36 6.52 -2.98 -5.81
CA ILE A 36 6.28 -2.59 -7.20
C ILE A 36 5.56 -1.24 -7.21
N GLY A 37 5.72 -0.50 -8.29
CA GLY A 37 5.01 0.75 -8.46
C GLY A 37 5.13 1.30 -9.87
N SER A 38 4.47 2.42 -10.10
CA SER A 38 4.53 3.18 -11.34
C SER A 38 5.44 4.38 -11.16
N LEU A 39 6.44 4.52 -12.03
CA LEU A 39 7.37 5.64 -12.00
C LEU A 39 8.06 5.80 -13.36
N VAL A 40 7.83 6.93 -14.01
CA VAL A 40 8.44 7.25 -15.29
C VAL A 40 9.79 7.93 -15.06
N ARG A 41 10.88 7.17 -15.13
CA ARG A 41 12.25 7.69 -14.98
C ARG A 41 13.16 7.04 -16.01
N HIS A 42 13.93 7.86 -16.72
CA HIS A 42 14.79 7.39 -17.82
C HIS A 42 16.25 7.19 -17.42
N ALA A 43 16.75 8.04 -16.53
CA ALA A 43 18.10 7.92 -16.00
C ALA A 43 18.08 8.21 -14.50
N TRP A 44 18.92 7.52 -13.75
CA TRP A 44 19.00 7.60 -12.29
C TRP A 44 20.44 7.76 -11.84
N VAL A 45 20.65 8.65 -10.89
CA VAL A 45 21.93 8.80 -10.17
C VAL A 45 21.63 8.72 -8.68
N ASP A 46 22.26 7.77 -8.00
CA ASP A 46 22.16 7.64 -6.55
C ASP A 46 22.76 8.86 -5.83
N GLY A 47 22.37 9.06 -4.58
CA GLY A 47 22.75 10.23 -3.79
C GLY A 47 24.25 10.39 -3.60
N GLY A 48 24.89 11.10 -4.48
CA GLY A 48 26.32 11.44 -4.36
C GLY A 48 26.57 12.66 -3.49
N ILE A 49 27.26 13.66 -4.04
CA ILE A 49 27.62 14.92 -3.35
C ILE A 49 26.40 15.72 -2.84
N GLN A 50 25.21 15.47 -3.38
CA GLN A 50 23.99 16.22 -3.08
C GLN A 50 23.03 15.51 -2.11
N ASN A 51 23.43 14.41 -1.50
CA ASN A 51 22.70 13.61 -0.49
C ASN A 51 21.32 13.07 -0.91
N THR A 52 20.81 13.38 -2.08
CA THR A 52 19.51 12.88 -2.56
C THR A 52 19.63 12.30 -3.96
N PRO A 53 18.99 11.16 -4.24
CA PRO A 53 18.97 10.60 -5.58
C PRO A 53 18.29 11.56 -6.57
N LYS A 54 18.77 11.56 -7.81
CA LYS A 54 18.21 12.36 -8.89
C LYS A 54 17.87 11.49 -10.09
N ALA A 55 16.75 11.80 -10.72
CA ALA A 55 16.36 11.09 -11.93
C ALA A 55 15.74 12.03 -12.95
N THR A 56 15.95 11.71 -14.23
CA THR A 56 15.27 12.40 -15.32
C THR A 56 13.95 11.70 -15.65
N GLY A 57 12.94 12.47 -16.00
CA GLY A 57 11.66 11.92 -16.41
C GLY A 57 10.84 12.93 -17.21
N VAL A 58 9.69 12.48 -17.68
CA VAL A 58 8.75 13.29 -18.47
C VAL A 58 7.43 13.40 -17.69
N SER A 59 6.90 14.61 -17.61
CA SER A 59 5.55 14.88 -17.13
C SER A 59 4.91 15.95 -17.99
N SER A 60 3.66 15.76 -18.39
CA SER A 60 2.90 16.72 -19.21
C SER A 60 3.65 17.23 -20.45
N ASN A 61 4.37 16.35 -21.15
CA ASN A 61 5.21 16.66 -22.33
C ASN A 61 6.44 17.55 -22.07
N ALA A 62 6.85 17.70 -20.82
CA ALA A 62 8.07 18.41 -20.42
C ALA A 62 9.07 17.46 -19.75
N TYR A 63 10.35 17.76 -19.92
CA TYR A 63 11.44 16.99 -19.32
C TYR A 63 11.85 17.67 -18.01
N TYR A 64 11.96 16.86 -16.96
CA TYR A 64 12.33 17.32 -15.62
C TYR A 64 13.50 16.55 -15.04
N LEU A 65 14.21 17.20 -14.15
CA LEU A 65 15.14 16.56 -13.25
C LEU A 65 14.49 16.51 -11.85
N TYR A 66 14.12 15.31 -11.42
CA TYR A 66 13.46 15.10 -10.14
C TYR A 66 14.48 14.85 -9.03
N ASN A 67 14.23 15.42 -7.87
CA ASN A 67 14.88 15.03 -6.62
C ASN A 67 14.02 13.94 -5.98
N HIS A 68 14.65 12.81 -5.63
CA HIS A 68 14.01 11.73 -4.92
C HIS A 68 14.36 11.74 -3.46
N GLU A 69 13.59 11.00 -2.64
CA GLU A 69 13.75 10.91 -1.18
C GLU A 69 13.62 12.26 -0.46
N THR A 70 12.82 13.16 -1.00
CA THR A 70 12.54 14.48 -0.42
C THR A 70 11.05 14.66 -0.18
N GLY A 71 10.66 14.96 1.08
CA GLY A 71 9.26 15.17 1.41
C GLY A 71 8.41 13.89 1.48
N TYR A 72 7.10 14.02 1.34
CA TYR A 72 6.10 12.94 1.44
C TYR A 72 5.12 12.93 0.27
N ASN A 73 5.28 13.83 -0.66
CA ASN A 73 4.41 14.05 -1.81
C ASN A 73 5.14 13.71 -3.12
N ASP A 74 4.38 13.49 -4.18
CA ASP A 74 4.90 13.49 -5.55
C ASP A 74 4.81 14.95 -6.07
N ASP A 75 5.88 15.71 -5.85
CA ASP A 75 5.95 17.16 -6.06
C ASP A 75 4.90 17.90 -5.19
N THR A 76 3.87 18.46 -5.78
CA THR A 76 2.78 19.16 -5.07
C THR A 76 1.57 18.28 -4.78
N GLU A 77 1.54 17.08 -5.33
CA GLU A 77 0.42 16.14 -5.19
C GLU A 77 0.74 15.01 -4.20
N PRO A 78 -0.26 14.44 -3.52
CA PRO A 78 -0.05 13.28 -2.69
C PRO A 78 0.34 12.05 -3.53
N MET A 79 1.07 11.11 -2.95
CA MET A 79 1.33 9.83 -3.60
C MET A 79 0.03 9.03 -3.74
N ASP A 80 -0.28 8.59 -4.95
CA ASP A 80 -1.44 7.76 -5.25
C ASP A 80 -1.16 6.27 -5.11
N ASN A 81 -2.22 5.49 -4.88
CA ASN A 81 -2.18 4.03 -4.87
C ASN A 81 -1.14 3.42 -3.93
N VAL A 82 -0.86 4.07 -2.81
CA VAL A 82 0.05 3.53 -1.80
C VAL A 82 -0.69 2.48 -0.97
N PHE A 83 -0.26 1.24 -1.07
CA PHE A 83 -0.89 0.16 -0.31
C PHE A 83 0.10 -0.92 0.12
N THR A 84 -0.29 -1.67 1.14
CA THR A 84 0.29 -2.96 1.47
C THR A 84 -0.81 -3.99 1.63
N GLN A 85 -0.59 -5.19 1.11
CA GLN A 85 -1.59 -6.26 1.09
C GLN A 85 -0.97 -7.57 1.54
N SER A 86 -1.65 -8.28 2.42
CA SER A 86 -1.23 -9.62 2.85
C SER A 86 -1.37 -10.64 1.72
N ALA A 87 -0.66 -11.76 1.83
CA ALA A 87 -1.08 -12.98 1.16
C ALA A 87 -2.45 -13.46 1.71
N ASP A 88 -3.02 -14.45 1.03
CA ASP A 88 -4.21 -15.13 1.54
C ASP A 88 -3.90 -15.79 2.90
N PHE A 89 -4.81 -15.62 3.84
CA PHE A 89 -4.75 -16.33 5.12
C PHE A 89 -6.10 -16.97 5.44
N ASP A 90 -6.05 -18.07 6.17
CA ASP A 90 -7.21 -18.83 6.61
C ASP A 90 -7.07 -19.30 8.06
N ILE A 91 -8.06 -20.00 8.57
CA ILE A 91 -8.00 -20.68 9.86
C ILE A 91 -7.90 -22.18 9.62
N GLY A 92 -6.81 -22.79 10.09
CA GLY A 92 -6.53 -24.21 9.90
C GLY A 92 -6.19 -24.52 8.45
N ASP A 93 -6.75 -25.58 7.91
CA ASP A 93 -6.42 -26.08 6.57
C ASP A 93 -7.33 -25.51 5.46
N GLY A 94 -8.04 -24.40 5.72
CA GLY A 94 -8.97 -23.79 4.77
C GLY A 94 -10.31 -24.52 4.60
N ASP A 95 -10.55 -25.60 5.35
CA ASP A 95 -11.80 -26.38 5.31
C ASP A 95 -12.94 -25.69 6.06
N SER A 96 -12.62 -24.80 6.97
CA SER A 96 -13.58 -24.15 7.85
C SER A 96 -13.86 -22.72 7.38
N LEU A 97 -15.12 -22.32 7.53
CA LEU A 97 -15.49 -20.91 7.40
C LEU A 97 -15.03 -20.16 8.66
N ALA A 98 -14.47 -19.01 8.46
CA ALA A 98 -14.11 -18.09 9.52
C ALA A 98 -14.97 -16.82 9.47
N PHE A 99 -15.12 -16.20 10.61
CA PHE A 99 -15.78 -14.92 10.77
C PHE A 99 -14.82 -13.92 11.40
N VAL A 100 -14.48 -12.88 10.65
CA VAL A 100 -13.67 -11.76 11.15
C VAL A 100 -14.61 -10.71 11.70
N LYS A 101 -14.50 -10.46 13.01
CA LYS A 101 -15.39 -9.56 13.73
C LYS A 101 -14.85 -8.15 13.78
N ARG A 102 -13.55 -8.03 14.03
CA ARG A 102 -12.87 -6.74 14.14
C ARG A 102 -11.40 -6.83 13.82
N ILE A 103 -10.85 -5.68 13.48
CA ILE A 103 -9.43 -5.46 13.25
C ILE A 103 -8.96 -4.43 14.27
N LEU A 104 -7.85 -4.71 14.95
CA LEU A 104 -7.16 -3.76 15.81
C LEU A 104 -5.93 -3.27 15.01
N PRO A 105 -6.03 -2.11 14.37
CA PRO A 105 -4.94 -1.57 13.58
C PRO A 105 -3.80 -1.11 14.50
N ASP A 106 -2.59 -1.30 14.03
CA ASP A 106 -1.40 -0.69 14.62
C ASP A 106 -0.77 0.21 13.54
N VAL A 107 -1.28 1.41 13.43
CA VAL A 107 -0.86 2.40 12.44
C VAL A 107 -0.41 3.67 13.12
N LYS A 108 0.75 4.14 12.71
CA LYS A 108 1.28 5.43 13.16
C LYS A 108 1.34 6.39 11.99
N PHE A 109 0.69 7.54 12.14
CA PHE A 109 0.82 8.67 11.23
C PHE A 109 2.01 9.55 11.65
N ILE A 110 2.79 10.01 10.68
CA ILE A 110 3.99 10.81 10.90
C ILE A 110 3.85 12.10 10.11
N ASN A 111 4.22 13.21 10.73
CA ASN A 111 4.05 14.58 10.21
C ASN A 111 2.61 15.02 9.97
N ALA A 112 1.68 14.42 10.67
CA ALA A 112 0.26 14.70 10.55
C ALA A 112 -0.21 15.93 11.36
N GLN A 113 0.70 16.68 11.95
CA GLN A 113 0.33 17.85 12.77
C GLN A 113 -0.13 19.02 11.90
N GLY A 114 -1.34 19.50 12.17
CA GLY A 114 -1.90 20.65 11.49
C GLY A 114 -2.58 20.36 10.16
N THR A 115 -2.65 19.11 9.74
CA THR A 115 -3.46 18.69 8.60
C THR A 115 -4.94 18.69 8.99
N SER A 116 -5.78 19.24 8.16
CA SER A 116 -7.24 19.18 8.30
C SER A 116 -7.82 18.79 6.94
N PRO A 117 -8.57 17.69 6.85
CA PRO A 117 -8.97 16.76 7.92
C PRO A 117 -7.83 15.91 8.48
N ASP A 118 -8.11 15.17 9.57
CA ASP A 118 -7.15 14.23 10.17
C ASP A 118 -6.69 13.19 9.15
N PRO A 119 -5.38 12.85 9.12
CA PRO A 119 -4.86 11.84 8.22
C PRO A 119 -5.55 10.50 8.43
N ALA A 120 -5.92 9.88 7.34
CA ALA A 120 -6.63 8.61 7.31
C ALA A 120 -6.06 7.65 6.27
N ILE A 121 -6.26 6.35 6.52
CA ILE A 121 -6.06 5.29 5.55
C ILE A 121 -7.25 4.33 5.59
N ASN A 122 -7.44 3.57 4.53
CA ASN A 122 -8.46 2.54 4.46
C ASN A 122 -7.90 1.16 4.81
N ILE A 123 -8.65 0.42 5.62
CA ILE A 123 -8.48 -1.02 5.76
C ILE A 123 -9.53 -1.69 4.91
N VAL A 124 -9.09 -2.49 3.95
CA VAL A 124 -9.95 -3.28 3.07
C VAL A 124 -9.77 -4.75 3.40
N LEU A 125 -10.84 -5.39 3.85
CA LEU A 125 -10.89 -6.83 4.04
C LEU A 125 -11.59 -7.46 2.85
N LYS A 126 -10.86 -8.34 2.16
CA LYS A 126 -11.35 -9.11 1.03
C LYS A 126 -11.46 -10.57 1.43
N ASN A 127 -12.40 -11.28 0.83
CA ASN A 127 -12.56 -12.71 1.07
C ASN A 127 -12.83 -13.49 -0.22
N ARG A 128 -12.73 -14.80 -0.12
CA ARG A 128 -13.21 -15.78 -1.10
C ARG A 128 -13.52 -17.10 -0.42
N ASP A 129 -14.43 -17.87 -1.01
CA ASP A 129 -14.84 -19.16 -0.48
C ASP A 129 -14.03 -20.33 -1.06
N PHE A 130 -13.42 -20.18 -2.23
CA PHE A 130 -12.65 -21.23 -2.90
C PHE A 130 -11.35 -20.69 -3.46
N MET A 131 -10.32 -21.54 -3.42
CA MET A 131 -9.03 -21.24 -4.04
C MET A 131 -9.20 -21.05 -5.55
N GLY A 132 -8.67 -19.94 -6.10
CA GLY A 132 -8.84 -19.59 -7.52
C GLY A 132 -10.09 -18.74 -7.85
N GLU A 133 -10.99 -18.54 -6.90
CA GLU A 133 -12.08 -17.57 -7.03
C GLU A 133 -11.56 -16.14 -6.92
N SER A 134 -12.20 -15.21 -7.59
CA SER A 134 -11.87 -13.79 -7.48
C SER A 134 -12.14 -13.29 -6.06
N LEU A 135 -11.22 -12.49 -5.54
CA LEU A 135 -11.41 -11.84 -4.25
C LEU A 135 -12.56 -10.84 -4.30
N THR A 136 -13.44 -10.90 -3.31
CA THR A 136 -14.55 -9.96 -3.14
C THR A 136 -14.22 -9.03 -1.96
N THR A 137 -14.43 -7.73 -2.14
CA THR A 137 -14.33 -6.79 -1.01
C THR A 137 -15.53 -6.96 -0.12
N ASP A 138 -15.31 -7.33 1.12
CA ASP A 138 -16.36 -7.58 2.11
C ASP A 138 -16.58 -6.38 3.01
N SER A 139 -15.51 -5.70 3.39
CA SER A 139 -15.57 -4.53 4.26
C SER A 139 -14.44 -3.56 3.97
N THR A 140 -14.78 -2.27 3.96
CA THR A 140 -13.81 -1.16 3.97
C THR A 140 -14.07 -0.32 5.20
N SER A 141 -13.02 0.00 5.93
CA SER A 141 -13.09 0.84 7.14
C SER A 141 -12.00 1.88 7.10
N GLN A 142 -12.36 3.14 7.21
CA GLN A 142 -11.41 4.22 7.36
C GLN A 142 -10.87 4.25 8.80
N ILE A 143 -9.59 4.43 8.95
CA ILE A 143 -8.90 4.57 10.23
C ILE A 143 -8.10 5.86 10.27
N THR A 144 -8.14 6.51 11.41
CA THR A 144 -7.40 7.73 11.73
C THR A 144 -6.44 7.50 12.90
N SER A 145 -5.70 8.51 13.29
CA SER A 145 -4.79 8.45 14.45
C SER A 145 -5.46 8.09 15.78
N THR A 146 -6.78 8.27 15.88
CA THR A 146 -7.59 8.00 17.09
C THR A 146 -8.36 6.68 17.01
N THR A 147 -8.31 5.97 15.90
CA THR A 147 -9.06 4.73 15.72
C THR A 147 -8.36 3.56 16.41
N ASN A 148 -8.96 3.06 17.50
CA ASN A 148 -8.43 1.93 18.26
C ASN A 148 -8.87 0.56 17.70
N LYS A 149 -9.98 0.53 16.97
CA LYS A 149 -10.55 -0.68 16.36
C LYS A 149 -11.38 -0.33 15.14
N ALA A 150 -11.38 -1.23 14.17
CA ALA A 150 -12.32 -1.25 13.06
C ALA A 150 -13.23 -2.47 13.20
N ASP A 151 -14.53 -2.23 13.35
CA ASP A 151 -15.51 -3.31 13.40
C ASP A 151 -15.85 -3.72 11.96
N VAL A 152 -15.48 -4.94 11.62
CA VAL A 152 -15.75 -5.57 10.31
C VAL A 152 -16.64 -6.80 10.54
N ARG A 153 -17.33 -7.28 9.51
CA ARG A 153 -18.21 -8.45 9.63
C ARG A 153 -18.08 -9.30 8.38
N ALA A 154 -16.90 -9.85 8.21
CA ALA A 154 -16.56 -10.64 7.04
C ALA A 154 -16.65 -12.14 7.35
N ARG A 155 -17.21 -12.92 6.45
CA ARG A 155 -17.29 -14.37 6.53
C ARG A 155 -16.79 -15.01 5.25
N GLY A 156 -15.83 -15.89 5.34
CA GLY A 156 -15.23 -16.59 4.20
C GLY A 156 -14.30 -17.70 4.65
N ARG A 157 -13.66 -18.34 3.71
CA ARG A 157 -12.62 -19.34 4.00
C ARG A 157 -11.23 -18.73 3.99
N GLN A 158 -10.97 -17.88 3.02
CA GLN A 158 -9.71 -17.20 2.84
C GLN A 158 -9.93 -15.71 2.84
N PHE A 159 -9.01 -15.00 3.46
CA PHE A 159 -9.07 -13.55 3.60
C PHE A 159 -7.77 -12.92 3.11
N VAL A 160 -7.89 -11.70 2.65
CA VAL A 160 -6.79 -10.81 2.32
C VAL A 160 -7.02 -9.49 3.02
N LEU A 161 -6.03 -9.03 3.74
CA LEU A 161 -6.05 -7.74 4.42
C LEU A 161 -5.20 -6.75 3.65
N ARG A 162 -5.80 -5.62 3.27
CA ARG A 162 -5.13 -4.53 2.56
C ARG A 162 -5.27 -3.24 3.35
N PHE A 163 -4.17 -2.54 3.48
CA PHE A 163 -4.09 -1.17 3.97
C PHE A 163 -3.71 -0.28 2.81
N GLU A 164 -4.45 0.78 2.59
CA GLU A 164 -4.21 1.68 1.47
C GLU A 164 -4.45 3.13 1.86
N SER A 165 -3.73 4.04 1.21
CA SER A 165 -4.04 5.46 1.31
C SER A 165 -5.45 5.70 0.83
N ASP A 166 -6.16 6.63 1.47
CA ASP A 166 -7.53 6.96 1.10
C ASP A 166 -7.53 7.79 -0.19
N ASP A 167 -7.90 7.16 -1.30
CA ASP A 167 -7.94 7.81 -2.61
C ASP A 167 -9.25 8.58 -2.86
N ASP A 168 -10.28 8.37 -2.02
CA ASP A 168 -11.59 9.01 -2.16
C ASP A 168 -11.62 10.43 -1.59
N ASN A 169 -10.62 10.79 -0.79
CA ASN A 169 -10.52 12.12 -0.22
C ASN A 169 -9.88 13.12 -1.19
N ASN A 170 -10.20 14.38 -0.98
CA ASN A 170 -9.60 15.48 -1.71
C ASN A 170 -8.05 15.36 -1.66
N ALA A 171 -7.38 15.52 -2.79
CA ALA A 171 -5.93 15.39 -2.89
C ALA A 171 -5.18 16.22 -1.83
N ASP A 172 -5.74 17.38 -1.46
CA ASP A 172 -5.16 18.25 -0.43
C ASP A 172 -5.13 17.62 0.97
N ASP A 173 -6.01 16.66 1.24
CA ASP A 173 -6.14 16.04 2.56
C ASP A 173 -5.09 14.95 2.81
N ARG A 174 -4.42 14.48 1.76
CA ARG A 174 -3.41 13.41 1.80
C ARG A 174 -1.98 13.91 1.81
N LYS A 175 -1.78 15.21 1.64
CA LYS A 175 -0.46 15.84 1.58
C LYS A 175 0.22 15.89 2.95
N ASP A 176 1.53 15.90 2.91
CA ASP A 176 2.40 16.20 4.04
C ASP A 176 2.40 15.20 5.20
N TYR A 177 1.86 14.00 5.00
CA TYR A 177 2.01 12.93 5.98
C TYR A 177 2.36 11.58 5.35
N LYS A 178 2.96 10.74 6.16
CA LYS A 178 3.15 9.31 5.86
C LYS A 178 2.63 8.46 6.99
N TRP A 179 2.34 7.21 6.69
CA TRP A 179 1.91 6.23 7.67
C TRP A 179 2.87 5.05 7.76
N ARG A 180 2.93 4.44 8.91
CA ARG A 180 3.71 3.24 9.18
C ARG A 180 2.79 2.19 9.78
N LEU A 181 2.79 1.00 9.19
CA LEU A 181 2.05 -0.16 9.67
C LEU A 181 2.93 -0.94 10.66
N GLY A 182 2.37 -1.25 11.81
CA GLY A 182 2.93 -2.16 12.81
C GLY A 182 2.21 -3.52 12.79
N ASN A 183 2.10 -4.14 13.95
CA ASN A 183 1.49 -5.47 14.10
C ASN A 183 -0.03 -5.40 14.26
N THR A 184 -0.75 -5.53 13.16
CA THR A 184 -2.21 -5.59 13.17
C THR A 184 -2.71 -6.90 13.78
N ARG A 185 -3.76 -6.83 14.59
CA ARG A 185 -4.42 -7.97 15.22
C ARG A 185 -5.83 -8.14 14.69
N LEU A 186 -6.25 -9.38 14.50
CA LEU A 186 -7.57 -9.75 14.01
C LEU A 186 -8.31 -10.55 15.08
N ASP A 187 -9.58 -10.21 15.31
CA ASP A 187 -10.50 -11.04 16.11
C ASP A 187 -11.24 -11.95 15.12
N ILE A 188 -10.77 -13.20 15.03
CA ILE A 188 -11.26 -14.20 14.09
C ILE A 188 -11.89 -15.36 14.88
N GLN A 189 -13.06 -15.80 14.44
CA GLN A 189 -13.79 -16.90 15.07
C GLN A 189 -14.14 -17.96 14.03
N PRO A 190 -14.06 -19.26 14.38
CA PRO A 190 -14.61 -20.32 13.52
C PRO A 190 -16.12 -20.10 13.32
N SER A 191 -16.60 -20.20 12.09
CA SER A 191 -17.99 -19.98 11.72
C SER A 191 -18.67 -21.21 11.10
N GLY A 192 -18.22 -22.40 11.51
CA GLY A 192 -18.77 -23.67 11.07
C GLY A 192 -18.08 -24.21 9.81
N ARG A 193 -18.41 -25.48 9.49
CA ARG A 193 -18.04 -26.12 8.24
C ARG A 193 -19.22 -26.03 7.27
N ARG A 194 -18.94 -25.80 5.99
CA ARG A 194 -19.97 -26.01 4.97
C ARG A 194 -20.19 -27.52 4.88
N GLY A 195 -21.39 -27.98 5.26
CA GLY A 195 -21.74 -29.40 5.12
C GLY A 195 -21.57 -29.83 3.66
N SER A 196 -21.00 -30.99 3.49
CA SER A 196 -20.97 -31.74 2.23
C SER A 196 -22.39 -32.05 1.75
#